data_4687fb964c251e924e37b31a0cb102d6
#
_entry.id   4687fb964c251e924e37b31a0cb102d6
#
_cell.length_a   1.000
_cell.length_b   1.000
_cell.length_c   1.000
_cell.angle_alpha   90.00
_cell.angle_beta   90.00
_cell.angle_gamma   90.00
#
_symmetry.space_group_name_H-M   'P 1'
#
loop_
_entity.id
_entity.type
_entity.pdbx_description
1 polymer ?
#
loop_
_entity_poly.entity_id
_entity_poly.type
_entity_poly.pdbx_seq_one_letter_code
_entity_poly.pdbx_strand_id
1 'polypeptide(L)'
;MLKLEIKKIKFVNILLVSLIIPLLANAFGLINYLGNKGALTNQWQSLWTQVSLFYFSFFYIPLIAIIIASLWATEHKASLKFIRLSPKKNIDFVIAKLGLAFILVSLCQIYFLGLFYLSGKFIAGFASIDFSIYLYYMILSILLSLPIIGIFGALAIRIRSFGIIVLLSTIFTIFGFATAFKSLKIVGLSFLAIEANNLRYIGINDLALLALFGLGEIIISLYLSDKFLKFENK
;
A
#
# COMPACT_ATOMS: atom_id res chain seq x y z
N MET A 1 15.69 -0.82 17.13
CA MET A 1 14.78 0.30 16.77
C MET A 1 13.34 -0.20 16.58
N LEU A 2 13.04 -1.17 15.71
CA LEU A 2 11.68 -1.62 15.39
C LEU A 2 10.86 -1.99 16.66
N LYS A 3 11.42 -2.78 17.59
CA LYS A 3 10.75 -3.13 18.86
C LYS A 3 10.36 -1.91 19.72
N LEU A 4 11.17 -0.86 19.70
CA LEU A 4 10.89 0.38 20.42
C LEU A 4 9.76 1.17 19.73
N GLU A 5 9.76 1.24 18.41
CA GLU A 5 8.70 1.88 17.65
C GLU A 5 7.35 1.16 17.85
N ILE A 6 7.32 -0.18 17.85
CA ILE A 6 6.09 -0.95 18.14
C ILE A 6 5.52 -0.61 19.53
N LYS A 7 6.37 -0.49 20.55
CA LYS A 7 5.94 -0.13 21.93
C LYS A 7 5.42 1.31 22.03
N LYS A 8 5.96 2.21 21.20
CA LYS A 8 5.65 3.64 21.22
C LYS A 8 4.30 3.97 20.57
N ILE A 9 3.89 3.17 19.61
CA ILE A 9 2.64 3.37 18.87
C ILE A 9 1.54 2.43 19.36
N LYS A 10 0.30 2.83 19.14
CA LYS A 10 -0.87 1.96 19.33
C LYS A 10 -1.04 1.06 18.10
N PHE A 11 -0.10 0.10 17.92
CA PHE A 11 -0.01 -0.77 16.73
C PHE A 11 -1.35 -1.42 16.38
N VAL A 12 -2.02 -2.02 17.36
CA VAL A 12 -3.30 -2.70 17.16
C VAL A 12 -4.38 -1.73 16.66
N ASN A 13 -4.43 -0.51 17.18
CA ASN A 13 -5.41 0.47 16.74
C ASN A 13 -5.16 0.91 15.28
N ILE A 14 -3.90 1.13 14.90
CA ILE A 14 -3.55 1.48 13.52
C ILE A 14 -3.90 0.31 12.60
N LEU A 15 -3.58 -0.92 12.99
CA LEU A 15 -3.92 -2.11 12.21
C LEU A 15 -5.44 -2.24 12.03
N LEU A 16 -6.22 -2.17 13.12
CA LEU A 16 -7.68 -2.31 13.06
C LEU A 16 -8.31 -1.26 12.13
N VAL A 17 -7.88 0.01 12.22
CA VAL A 17 -8.35 1.08 11.32
C VAL A 17 -7.96 0.78 9.87
N SER A 18 -6.74 0.29 9.64
CA SER A 18 -6.25 -0.03 8.30
C SER A 18 -7.00 -1.20 7.66
N LEU A 19 -7.49 -2.18 8.45
CA LEU A 19 -8.25 -3.33 7.96
C LEU A 19 -9.66 -2.96 7.44
N ILE A 20 -10.18 -1.79 7.80
CA ILE A 20 -11.47 -1.29 7.28
C ILE A 20 -11.40 -1.10 5.76
N ILE A 21 -10.28 -0.64 5.23
CA ILE A 21 -10.13 -0.34 3.79
C ILE A 21 -10.20 -1.60 2.92
N PRO A 22 -9.43 -2.68 3.18
CA PRO A 22 -9.58 -3.95 2.46
C PRO A 22 -11.00 -4.54 2.59
N LEU A 23 -11.62 -4.40 3.76
CA LEU A 23 -13.01 -4.84 3.99
C LEU A 23 -13.99 -4.11 3.08
N LEU A 24 -13.92 -2.78 3.03
CA LEU A 24 -14.77 -1.97 2.16
C LEU A 24 -14.54 -2.29 0.67
N ALA A 25 -13.29 -2.43 0.25
CA ALA A 25 -12.97 -2.79 -1.14
C ALA A 25 -13.56 -4.14 -1.53
N ASN A 26 -13.42 -5.17 -0.66
CA ASN A 26 -14.05 -6.46 -0.88
C ASN A 26 -15.58 -6.38 -0.89
N ALA A 27 -16.19 -5.63 0.02
CA ALA A 27 -17.64 -5.44 0.08
C ALA A 27 -18.16 -4.80 -1.22
N PHE A 28 -17.55 -3.70 -1.68
CA PHE A 28 -17.94 -3.05 -2.94
C PHE A 28 -17.76 -3.97 -4.14
N GLY A 29 -16.61 -4.66 -4.24
CA GLY A 29 -16.37 -5.61 -5.34
C GLY A 29 -17.35 -6.78 -5.34
N LEU A 30 -17.65 -7.34 -4.15
CA LEU A 30 -18.63 -8.41 -4.00
C LEU A 30 -20.05 -7.97 -4.37
N ILE A 31 -20.49 -6.80 -3.90
CA ILE A 31 -21.81 -6.24 -4.24
C ILE A 31 -21.92 -6.03 -5.75
N ASN A 32 -20.87 -5.47 -6.36
CA ASN A 32 -20.84 -5.26 -7.81
C ASN A 32 -20.88 -6.60 -8.57
N TYR A 33 -20.12 -7.61 -8.13
CA TYR A 33 -20.18 -8.95 -8.70
C TYR A 33 -21.58 -9.57 -8.58
N LEU A 34 -22.20 -9.51 -7.40
CA LEU A 34 -23.53 -10.10 -7.16
C LEU A 34 -24.63 -9.42 -7.99
N GLY A 35 -24.54 -8.10 -8.18
CA GLY A 35 -25.47 -7.33 -9.00
C GLY A 35 -25.34 -7.59 -10.51
N ASN A 36 -24.17 -8.11 -10.95
CA ASN A 36 -23.85 -8.31 -12.37
C ASN A 36 -23.56 -9.78 -12.74
N LYS A 37 -24.06 -10.74 -11.96
CA LYS A 37 -23.80 -12.18 -12.18
C LYS A 37 -24.11 -12.66 -13.59
N GLY A 38 -25.09 -12.08 -14.27
CA GLY A 38 -25.45 -12.44 -15.64
C GLY A 38 -24.37 -12.14 -16.68
N ALA A 39 -23.57 -11.09 -16.44
CA ALA A 39 -22.45 -10.68 -17.29
C ALA A 39 -21.10 -11.25 -16.79
N LEU A 40 -20.96 -11.45 -15.48
CA LEU A 40 -19.75 -11.87 -14.81
C LEU A 40 -19.76 -13.39 -14.55
N THR A 41 -19.57 -14.19 -15.60
CA THR A 41 -19.79 -15.65 -15.58
C THR A 41 -18.57 -16.46 -15.09
N ASN A 42 -17.34 -15.88 -15.10
CA ASN A 42 -16.09 -16.59 -14.79
C ASN A 42 -15.79 -16.66 -13.27
N GLN A 43 -16.80 -16.91 -12.43
CA GLN A 43 -16.67 -17.19 -11.00
C GLN A 43 -15.53 -16.39 -10.30
N TRP A 44 -14.46 -17.07 -9.86
CA TRP A 44 -13.32 -16.47 -9.14
C TRP A 44 -12.64 -15.35 -9.90
N GLN A 45 -12.46 -15.49 -11.22
CA GLN A 45 -11.83 -14.44 -12.03
C GLN A 45 -12.71 -13.18 -12.09
N SER A 46 -14.02 -13.38 -12.30
CA SER A 46 -14.98 -12.27 -12.32
C SER A 46 -15.06 -11.55 -10.97
N LEU A 47 -15.10 -12.29 -9.85
CA LEU A 47 -15.08 -11.69 -8.52
C LEU A 47 -13.77 -10.93 -8.28
N TRP A 48 -12.61 -11.51 -8.67
CA TRP A 48 -11.33 -10.86 -8.52
C TRP A 48 -11.25 -9.53 -9.26
N THR A 49 -11.68 -9.48 -10.52
CA THR A 49 -11.66 -8.23 -11.30
C THR A 49 -12.45 -7.11 -10.61
N GLN A 50 -13.57 -7.42 -9.97
CA GLN A 50 -14.36 -6.43 -9.24
C GLN A 50 -13.67 -6.00 -7.94
N VAL A 51 -13.20 -6.94 -7.13
CA VAL A 51 -12.55 -6.66 -5.85
C VAL A 51 -11.20 -5.95 -6.05
N SER A 52 -10.38 -6.42 -7.00
CA SER A 52 -9.07 -5.84 -7.31
C SER A 52 -9.19 -4.43 -7.89
N LEU A 53 -10.21 -4.17 -8.72
CA LEU A 53 -10.50 -2.84 -9.25
C LEU A 53 -10.66 -1.82 -8.11
N PHE A 54 -11.52 -2.10 -7.14
CA PHE A 54 -11.71 -1.17 -6.02
C PHE A 54 -10.46 -1.07 -5.15
N TYR A 55 -9.84 -2.21 -4.82
CA TYR A 55 -8.72 -2.22 -3.91
C TYR A 55 -7.47 -1.57 -4.48
N PHE A 56 -6.92 -2.13 -5.55
CA PHE A 56 -5.65 -1.66 -6.12
C PHE A 56 -5.77 -0.31 -6.84
N SER A 57 -6.92 -0.03 -7.47
CA SER A 57 -7.06 1.21 -8.23
C SER A 57 -7.40 2.44 -7.39
N PHE A 58 -8.15 2.26 -6.29
CA PHE A 58 -8.63 3.41 -5.52
C PHE A 58 -8.11 3.46 -4.09
N PHE A 59 -7.96 2.31 -3.43
CA PHE A 59 -7.78 2.29 -1.99
C PHE A 59 -6.36 1.95 -1.54
N TYR A 60 -5.55 1.27 -2.33
CA TYR A 60 -4.30 0.71 -1.84
C TYR A 60 -3.22 1.77 -1.58
N ILE A 61 -3.00 2.73 -2.49
CA ILE A 61 -2.07 3.84 -2.26
C ILE A 61 -2.54 4.74 -1.10
N PRO A 62 -3.83 5.16 -1.03
CA PRO A 62 -4.35 5.84 0.15
C PRO A 62 -4.20 5.06 1.47
N LEU A 63 -4.40 3.75 1.47
CA LEU A 63 -4.16 2.91 2.64
C LEU A 63 -2.72 3.02 3.15
N ILE A 64 -1.73 2.93 2.25
CA ILE A 64 -0.31 3.09 2.59
C ILE A 64 -0.07 4.49 3.20
N ALA A 65 -0.61 5.52 2.58
CA ALA A 65 -0.48 6.90 3.05
C ALA A 65 -1.11 7.12 4.44
N ILE A 66 -2.27 6.54 4.71
CA ILE A 66 -2.95 6.56 6.01
C ILE A 66 -2.10 5.89 7.09
N ILE A 67 -1.53 4.71 6.79
CA ILE A 67 -0.64 4.00 7.71
C ILE A 67 0.58 4.87 8.03
N ILE A 68 1.25 5.41 7.02
CA ILE A 68 2.42 6.26 7.18
C ILE A 68 2.11 7.52 7.98
N ALA A 69 1.04 8.24 7.62
CA ALA A 69 0.62 9.45 8.33
C ALA A 69 0.34 9.17 9.82
N SER A 70 -0.30 8.02 10.11
CA SER A 70 -0.58 7.59 11.49
C SER A 70 0.70 7.29 12.28
N LEU A 71 1.70 6.69 11.64
CA LEU A 71 3.00 6.39 12.27
C LEU A 71 3.80 7.66 12.58
N TRP A 72 3.74 8.69 11.72
CA TRP A 72 4.43 9.96 11.94
C TRP A 72 3.66 10.92 12.85
N ALA A 73 2.34 10.77 13.00
CA ALA A 73 1.53 11.64 13.86
C ALA A 73 2.03 11.70 15.31
N THR A 74 2.53 10.59 15.85
CA THR A 74 3.09 10.51 17.20
C THR A 74 4.35 11.38 17.34
N GLU A 75 5.22 11.37 16.33
CA GLU A 75 6.45 12.16 16.32
C GLU A 75 6.15 13.65 16.18
N HIS A 76 5.21 14.01 15.35
CA HIS A 76 4.79 15.41 15.19
C HIS A 76 4.17 15.97 16.47
N LYS A 77 3.38 15.18 17.20
CA LYS A 77 2.85 15.58 18.53
C LYS A 77 3.97 15.86 19.53
N ALA A 78 5.07 15.11 19.48
CA ALA A 78 6.25 15.32 20.31
C ALA A 78 7.24 16.34 19.73
N SER A 79 6.89 17.07 18.65
CA SER A 79 7.77 18.01 17.94
C SER A 79 9.13 17.40 17.59
N LEU A 80 9.14 16.14 17.18
CA LEU A 80 10.32 15.35 16.83
C LEU A 80 11.39 15.24 17.97
N LYS A 81 11.05 15.59 19.22
CA LYS A 81 12.00 15.60 20.37
C LYS A 81 12.69 14.26 20.58
N PHE A 82 11.95 13.15 20.42
CA PHE A 82 12.52 11.82 20.59
C PHE A 82 13.60 11.49 19.58
N ILE A 83 13.46 11.99 18.35
CA ILE A 83 14.48 11.81 17.30
C ILE A 83 15.67 12.72 17.58
N ARG A 84 15.41 13.99 17.91
CA ARG A 84 16.45 15.00 18.18
C ARG A 84 17.35 14.66 19.36
N LEU A 85 16.78 14.11 20.44
CA LEU A 85 17.51 13.78 21.67
C LEU A 85 18.13 12.36 21.64
N SER A 86 17.87 11.61 20.60
CA SER A 86 18.41 10.25 20.50
C SER A 86 19.86 10.26 20.00
N PRO A 87 20.72 9.40 20.56
CA PRO A 87 22.08 9.19 20.05
C PRO A 87 22.13 8.41 18.72
N LYS A 88 20.97 7.92 18.23
CA LYS A 88 20.88 7.16 16.99
C LYS A 88 20.83 8.09 15.77
N LYS A 89 21.26 7.57 14.61
CA LYS A 89 21.18 8.30 13.34
C LYS A 89 19.73 8.50 12.93
N ASN A 90 19.41 9.63 12.29
CA ASN A 90 18.07 9.92 11.79
C ASN A 90 17.54 8.83 10.85
N ILE A 91 18.41 8.30 10.01
CA ILE A 91 18.06 7.25 9.06
C ILE A 91 17.57 5.95 9.73
N ASP A 92 18.09 5.62 10.93
CA ASP A 92 17.68 4.42 11.67
C ASP A 92 16.21 4.52 12.12
N PHE A 93 15.74 5.73 12.45
CA PHE A 93 14.34 5.98 12.78
C PHE A 93 13.45 5.87 11.54
N VAL A 94 13.91 6.43 10.41
CA VAL A 94 13.19 6.34 9.14
C VAL A 94 13.02 4.87 8.77
N ILE A 95 14.10 4.10 8.70
CA ILE A 95 14.05 2.68 8.33
C ILE A 95 13.15 1.89 9.28
N ALA A 96 13.20 2.15 10.59
CA ALA A 96 12.34 1.47 11.55
C ALA A 96 10.84 1.76 11.29
N LYS A 97 10.47 3.01 10.98
CA LYS A 97 9.09 3.40 10.66
C LYS A 97 8.62 2.84 9.31
N LEU A 98 9.47 2.90 8.29
CA LEU A 98 9.15 2.31 6.98
C LEU A 98 9.00 0.78 7.09
N GLY A 99 9.86 0.11 7.86
CA GLY A 99 9.74 -1.33 8.13
C GLY A 99 8.44 -1.68 8.87
N LEU A 100 8.02 -0.83 9.82
CA LEU A 100 6.76 -1.02 10.52
C LEU A 100 5.54 -0.82 9.60
N ALA A 101 5.60 0.20 8.73
CA ALA A 101 4.59 0.42 7.70
C ALA A 101 4.50 -0.77 6.75
N PHE A 102 5.63 -1.31 6.32
CA PHE A 102 5.69 -2.49 5.46
C PHE A 102 5.02 -3.71 6.10
N ILE A 103 5.26 -3.95 7.40
CA ILE A 103 4.59 -5.04 8.15
C ILE A 103 3.08 -4.82 8.17
N LEU A 104 2.61 -3.61 8.49
CA LEU A 104 1.17 -3.29 8.52
C LEU A 104 0.51 -3.46 7.15
N VAL A 105 1.16 -2.97 6.09
CA VAL A 105 0.69 -3.12 4.71
C VAL A 105 0.63 -4.60 4.31
N SER A 106 1.65 -5.39 4.66
CA SER A 106 1.66 -6.85 4.37
C SER A 106 0.51 -7.58 5.07
N LEU A 107 0.23 -7.23 6.33
CA LEU A 107 -0.93 -7.79 7.04
C LEU A 107 -2.26 -7.42 6.39
N CYS A 108 -2.40 -6.18 5.91
CA CYS A 108 -3.59 -5.75 5.16
C CYS A 108 -3.74 -6.54 3.84
N GLN A 109 -2.64 -6.87 3.15
CA GLN A 109 -2.68 -7.67 1.92
C GLN A 109 -3.12 -9.12 2.17
N ILE A 110 -2.57 -9.74 3.22
CA ILE A 110 -2.99 -11.10 3.62
C ILE A 110 -4.47 -11.12 3.96
N TYR A 111 -4.93 -10.12 4.72
CA TYR A 111 -6.34 -9.97 5.07
C TYR A 111 -7.23 -9.75 3.86
N PHE A 112 -6.81 -8.89 2.90
CA PHE A 112 -7.51 -8.66 1.64
C PHE A 112 -7.72 -9.96 0.85
N LEU A 113 -6.67 -10.78 0.68
CA LEU A 113 -6.76 -12.05 -0.02
C LEU A 113 -7.66 -13.05 0.74
N GLY A 114 -7.58 -13.05 2.07
CA GLY A 114 -8.48 -13.84 2.93
C GLY A 114 -9.95 -13.49 2.74
N LEU A 115 -10.26 -12.18 2.72
CA LEU A 115 -11.63 -11.71 2.47
C LEU A 115 -12.12 -12.09 1.08
N PHE A 116 -11.28 -11.95 0.04
CA PHE A 116 -11.60 -12.38 -1.32
C PHE A 116 -11.98 -13.87 -1.35
N TYR A 117 -11.18 -14.73 -0.71
CA TYR A 117 -11.47 -16.15 -0.62
C TYR A 117 -12.78 -16.44 0.11
N LEU A 118 -12.99 -15.82 1.28
CA LEU A 118 -14.21 -16.00 2.07
C LEU A 118 -15.45 -15.55 1.30
N SER A 119 -15.37 -14.42 0.60
CA SER A 119 -16.44 -13.91 -0.23
C SER A 119 -16.80 -14.86 -1.39
N GLY A 120 -15.81 -15.39 -2.08
CA GLY A 120 -16.04 -16.33 -3.19
C GLY A 120 -16.56 -17.67 -2.71
N LYS A 121 -15.97 -18.22 -1.65
CA LYS A 121 -16.31 -19.56 -1.15
C LYS A 121 -17.67 -19.61 -0.45
N PHE A 122 -17.91 -18.69 0.48
CA PHE A 122 -19.08 -18.77 1.38
C PHE A 122 -20.26 -17.91 0.93
N ILE A 123 -20.03 -16.80 0.22
CA ILE A 123 -21.11 -15.91 -0.21
C ILE A 123 -21.50 -16.18 -1.66
N ALA A 124 -20.51 -16.26 -2.56
CA ALA A 124 -20.78 -16.54 -3.98
C ALA A 124 -20.98 -18.04 -4.28
N GLY A 125 -20.53 -18.94 -3.39
CA GLY A 125 -20.73 -20.40 -3.50
C GLY A 125 -19.83 -21.06 -4.55
N PHE A 126 -18.62 -20.51 -4.79
CA PHE A 126 -17.73 -21.07 -5.81
C PHE A 126 -17.08 -22.40 -5.39
N ALA A 127 -16.74 -23.22 -6.39
CA ALA A 127 -16.01 -24.48 -6.21
C ALA A 127 -14.54 -24.24 -5.79
N SER A 128 -13.63 -25.12 -6.20
CA SER A 128 -12.20 -24.99 -5.95
C SER A 128 -11.61 -23.77 -6.66
N ILE A 129 -10.54 -23.22 -6.10
CA ILE A 129 -9.78 -22.07 -6.65
C ILE A 129 -8.33 -22.49 -6.91
N ASP A 130 -7.77 -22.05 -8.03
CA ASP A 130 -6.32 -22.00 -8.22
C ASP A 130 -5.80 -20.66 -7.69
N PHE A 131 -5.03 -20.72 -6.60
CA PHE A 131 -4.49 -19.53 -5.92
C PHE A 131 -3.28 -18.91 -6.60
N SER A 132 -2.67 -19.56 -7.59
CA SER A 132 -1.35 -19.19 -8.12
C SER A 132 -1.28 -17.72 -8.56
N ILE A 133 -2.22 -17.27 -9.38
CA ILE A 133 -2.23 -15.90 -9.90
C ILE A 133 -2.58 -14.86 -8.81
N TYR A 134 -3.47 -15.19 -7.89
CA TYR A 134 -3.87 -14.28 -6.81
C TYR A 134 -2.76 -14.09 -5.78
N LEU A 135 -2.03 -15.16 -5.44
CA LEU A 135 -0.83 -15.10 -4.59
C LEU A 135 0.29 -14.30 -5.27
N TYR A 136 0.47 -14.50 -6.58
CA TYR A 136 1.43 -13.71 -7.36
C TYR A 136 1.16 -12.21 -7.21
N TYR A 137 -0.08 -11.77 -7.41
CA TYR A 137 -0.43 -10.36 -7.25
C TYR A 137 -0.31 -9.87 -5.81
N MET A 138 -0.65 -10.70 -4.83
CA MET A 138 -0.46 -10.36 -3.41
C MET A 138 1.03 -10.11 -3.11
N ILE A 139 1.92 -11.00 -3.53
CA ILE A 139 3.37 -10.86 -3.28
C ILE A 139 3.91 -9.63 -3.99
N LEU A 140 3.59 -9.43 -5.26
CA LEU A 140 4.04 -8.25 -6.00
C LEU A 140 3.51 -6.95 -5.41
N SER A 141 2.26 -6.90 -4.97
CA SER A 141 1.70 -5.71 -4.35
C SER A 141 2.40 -5.36 -3.04
N ILE A 142 2.80 -6.36 -2.24
CA ILE A 142 3.61 -6.15 -1.04
C ILE A 142 4.98 -5.59 -1.41
N LEU A 143 5.68 -6.15 -2.40
CA LEU A 143 6.99 -5.68 -2.81
C LEU A 143 6.94 -4.27 -3.40
N LEU A 144 5.99 -4.01 -4.30
CA LEU A 144 5.79 -2.70 -4.94
C LEU A 144 5.20 -1.64 -4.00
N SER A 145 4.78 -2.01 -2.79
CA SER A 145 4.42 -1.03 -1.76
C SER A 145 5.63 -0.31 -1.17
N LEU A 146 6.84 -0.90 -1.20
CA LEU A 146 8.05 -0.33 -0.61
C LEU A 146 8.40 1.07 -1.16
N PRO A 147 8.43 1.31 -2.48
CA PRO A 147 8.64 2.64 -3.03
C PRO A 147 7.62 3.65 -2.52
N ILE A 148 6.35 3.29 -2.52
CA ILE A 148 5.25 4.16 -2.08
C ILE A 148 5.35 4.47 -0.59
N ILE A 149 5.69 3.46 0.23
CA ILE A 149 5.99 3.64 1.66
C ILE A 149 7.14 4.63 1.84
N GLY A 150 8.18 4.54 1.03
CA GLY A 150 9.31 5.46 1.05
C GLY A 150 8.90 6.90 0.71
N ILE A 151 8.21 7.11 -0.41
CA ILE A 151 7.75 8.42 -0.88
C ILE A 151 6.86 9.10 0.16
N PHE A 152 5.80 8.40 0.63
CA PHE A 152 4.92 8.97 1.65
C PHE A 152 5.61 9.09 3.01
N GLY A 153 6.61 8.24 3.31
CA GLY A 153 7.47 8.38 4.48
C GLY A 153 8.24 9.71 4.48
N ALA A 154 8.86 10.06 3.36
CA ALA A 154 9.56 11.34 3.21
C ALA A 154 8.60 12.53 3.28
N LEU A 155 7.43 12.47 2.63
CA LEU A 155 6.42 13.52 2.70
C LEU A 155 5.89 13.71 4.12
N ALA A 156 5.64 12.63 4.86
CA ALA A 156 5.11 12.68 6.22
C ALA A 156 6.07 13.27 7.25
N ILE A 157 7.36 13.36 6.97
CA ILE A 157 8.32 14.10 7.81
C ILE A 157 8.05 15.60 7.73
N ARG A 158 7.77 16.12 6.54
CA ARG A 158 7.54 17.57 6.31
C ARG A 158 6.10 17.99 6.56
N ILE A 159 5.15 17.14 6.20
CA ILE A 159 3.73 17.45 6.22
C ILE A 159 3.12 16.88 7.50
N ARG A 160 2.78 17.77 8.45
CA ARG A 160 2.18 17.37 9.75
C ARG A 160 0.69 17.02 9.64
N SER A 161 0.03 17.50 8.58
CA SER A 161 -1.40 17.30 8.40
C SER A 161 -1.69 15.92 7.81
N PHE A 162 -2.41 15.09 8.57
CA PHE A 162 -2.90 13.80 8.12
C PHE A 162 -3.75 13.91 6.84
N GLY A 163 -4.69 14.88 6.81
CA GLY A 163 -5.59 15.07 5.68
C GLY A 163 -4.87 15.45 4.38
N ILE A 164 -3.80 16.28 4.47
CA ILE A 164 -3.00 16.66 3.29
C ILE A 164 -2.27 15.43 2.73
N ILE A 165 -1.71 14.56 3.57
CA ILE A 165 -1.05 13.34 3.11
C ILE A 165 -2.02 12.41 2.39
N VAL A 166 -3.23 12.24 2.93
CA VAL A 166 -4.28 11.43 2.29
C VAL A 166 -4.73 12.05 0.97
N LEU A 167 -4.92 13.38 0.91
CA LEU A 167 -5.26 14.07 -0.34
C LEU A 167 -4.16 13.89 -1.40
N LEU A 168 -2.90 14.06 -1.01
CA LEU A 168 -1.76 13.84 -1.91
C LEU A 168 -1.71 12.41 -2.42
N SER A 169 -2.09 11.42 -1.60
CA SER A 169 -2.12 10.02 -2.05
C SER A 169 -3.17 9.77 -3.14
N THR A 170 -4.31 10.44 -3.06
CA THR A 170 -5.35 10.38 -4.10
C THR A 170 -4.84 10.99 -5.42
N ILE A 171 -4.21 12.17 -5.35
CA ILE A 171 -3.59 12.82 -6.52
C ILE A 171 -2.49 11.90 -7.11
N PHE A 172 -1.67 11.31 -6.24
CA PHE A 172 -0.60 10.38 -6.65
C PHE A 172 -1.16 9.12 -7.32
N THR A 173 -2.30 8.62 -6.87
CA THR A 173 -3.00 7.50 -7.49
C THR A 173 -3.43 7.87 -8.92
N ILE A 174 -4.06 9.03 -9.11
CA ILE A 174 -4.47 9.52 -10.44
C ILE A 174 -3.25 9.67 -11.37
N PHE A 175 -2.17 10.28 -10.88
CA PHE A 175 -0.92 10.39 -11.64
C PHE A 175 -0.35 9.01 -12.01
N GLY A 176 -0.36 8.06 -11.07
CA GLY A 176 0.09 6.70 -11.29
C GLY A 176 -0.67 6.01 -12.42
N PHE A 177 -2.00 6.13 -12.45
CA PHE A 177 -2.80 5.59 -13.55
C PHE A 177 -2.54 6.30 -14.88
N ALA A 178 -2.40 7.63 -14.88
CA ALA A 178 -2.08 8.37 -16.09
C ALA A 178 -0.73 7.93 -16.72
N THR A 179 0.26 7.58 -15.90
CA THR A 179 1.53 7.03 -16.36
C THR A 179 1.43 5.56 -16.78
N ALA A 180 0.70 4.74 -16.03
CA ALA A 180 0.52 3.32 -16.30
C ALA A 180 -0.23 3.06 -17.61
N PHE A 181 -1.26 3.85 -17.94
CA PHE A 181 -1.96 3.77 -19.24
C PHE A 181 -1.04 4.09 -20.44
N LYS A 182 0.04 4.86 -20.23
CA LYS A 182 1.09 5.08 -21.22
C LYS A 182 2.19 4.01 -21.16
N SER A 183 1.96 2.91 -20.48
CA SER A 183 2.92 1.83 -20.25
C SER A 183 4.21 2.27 -19.53
N LEU A 184 4.20 3.42 -18.85
CA LEU A 184 5.28 3.87 -18.00
C LEU A 184 5.17 3.21 -16.62
N LYS A 185 6.28 2.63 -16.14
CA LYS A 185 6.33 1.88 -14.87
C LYS A 185 6.75 2.75 -13.68
N ILE A 186 6.59 4.07 -13.78
CA ILE A 186 7.02 5.03 -12.74
C ILE A 186 6.32 4.77 -11.40
N VAL A 187 5.01 4.52 -11.42
CA VAL A 187 4.27 4.11 -10.22
C VAL A 187 3.92 2.63 -10.35
N GLY A 188 4.77 1.77 -9.81
CA GLY A 188 4.67 0.32 -9.98
C GLY A 188 3.34 -0.26 -9.50
N LEU A 189 2.75 0.26 -8.42
CA LEU A 189 1.44 -0.19 -7.92
C LEU A 189 0.30 0.11 -8.89
N SER A 190 0.32 1.24 -9.59
CA SER A 190 -0.72 1.57 -10.57
C SER A 190 -0.62 0.70 -11.82
N PHE A 191 0.61 0.38 -12.26
CA PHE A 191 0.81 -0.60 -13.32
C PHE A 191 0.33 -1.98 -12.90
N LEU A 192 0.70 -2.44 -11.70
CA LEU A 192 0.22 -3.70 -11.13
C LEU A 192 -1.32 -3.76 -11.07
N ALA A 193 -1.99 -2.65 -10.72
CA ALA A 193 -3.45 -2.60 -10.62
C ALA A 193 -4.12 -2.90 -11.98
N ILE A 194 -3.57 -2.38 -13.08
CA ILE A 194 -4.07 -2.65 -14.42
C ILE A 194 -3.89 -4.14 -14.78
N GLU A 195 -2.69 -4.69 -14.55
CA GLU A 195 -2.41 -6.09 -14.89
C GLU A 195 -3.20 -7.06 -13.99
N ALA A 196 -3.35 -6.74 -12.70
CA ALA A 196 -4.14 -7.52 -11.76
C ALA A 196 -5.62 -7.58 -12.15
N ASN A 197 -6.18 -6.48 -12.63
CA ASN A 197 -7.56 -6.44 -13.12
C ASN A 197 -7.74 -7.22 -14.43
N ASN A 198 -6.70 -7.27 -15.27
CA ASN A 198 -6.68 -8.06 -16.51
C ASN A 198 -6.29 -9.53 -16.30
N LEU A 199 -5.92 -9.95 -15.09
CA LEU A 199 -5.44 -11.30 -14.74
C LEU A 199 -4.27 -11.77 -15.63
N ARG A 200 -3.31 -10.86 -15.92
CA ARG A 200 -2.15 -11.15 -16.77
C ARG A 200 -0.87 -11.20 -15.95
N TYR A 201 -0.06 -12.23 -16.13
CA TYR A 201 1.30 -12.24 -15.58
C TYR A 201 2.14 -11.14 -16.22
N ILE A 202 2.82 -10.37 -15.38
CA ILE A 202 3.73 -9.31 -15.83
C ILE A 202 4.97 -9.97 -16.44
N GLY A 203 5.34 -9.55 -17.65
CA GLY A 203 6.52 -10.05 -18.35
C GLY A 203 7.83 -9.73 -17.61
N ILE A 204 8.87 -10.55 -17.82
CA ILE A 204 10.14 -10.42 -17.11
C ILE A 204 10.81 -9.06 -17.32
N ASN A 205 10.70 -8.49 -18.51
CA ASN A 205 11.24 -7.17 -18.83
C ASN A 205 10.51 -6.07 -18.04
N ASP A 206 9.20 -6.18 -17.91
CA ASP A 206 8.41 -5.21 -17.14
C ASP A 206 8.67 -5.35 -15.64
N LEU A 207 8.86 -6.59 -15.12
CA LEU A 207 9.29 -6.82 -13.75
C LEU A 207 10.68 -6.20 -13.47
N ALA A 208 11.61 -6.34 -14.39
CA ALA A 208 12.93 -5.72 -14.27
C ALA A 208 12.86 -4.18 -14.24
N LEU A 209 12.02 -3.58 -15.09
CA LEU A 209 11.78 -2.13 -15.07
C LEU A 209 11.09 -1.67 -13.77
N LEU A 210 10.09 -2.39 -13.30
CA LEU A 210 9.41 -2.10 -12.01
C LEU A 210 10.41 -2.15 -10.85
N ALA A 211 11.31 -3.15 -10.84
CA ALA A 211 12.36 -3.25 -9.82
C ALA A 211 13.34 -2.09 -9.91
N LEU A 212 13.78 -1.71 -11.12
CA LEU A 212 14.71 -0.60 -11.34
C LEU A 212 14.12 0.73 -10.85
N PHE A 213 12.92 1.08 -11.31
CA PHE A 213 12.24 2.31 -10.87
C PHE A 213 11.97 2.29 -9.36
N GLY A 214 11.45 1.18 -8.84
CA GLY A 214 11.17 1.05 -7.41
C GLY A 214 12.40 1.20 -6.52
N LEU A 215 13.56 0.63 -6.91
CA LEU A 215 14.82 0.83 -6.20
C LEU A 215 15.26 2.29 -6.24
N GLY A 216 15.16 2.95 -7.39
CA GLY A 216 15.46 4.38 -7.54
C GLY A 216 14.59 5.24 -6.61
N GLU A 217 13.28 4.98 -6.57
CA GLU A 217 12.34 5.67 -5.71
C GLU A 217 12.64 5.47 -4.20
N ILE A 218 13.01 4.25 -3.80
CA ILE A 218 13.42 3.95 -2.42
C ILE A 218 14.68 4.74 -2.06
N ILE A 219 15.70 4.73 -2.90
CA ILE A 219 16.96 5.46 -2.65
C ILE A 219 16.71 6.95 -2.51
N ILE A 220 15.96 7.55 -3.45
CA ILE A 220 15.61 8.97 -3.43
C ILE A 220 14.81 9.30 -2.17
N SER A 221 13.83 8.48 -1.81
CA SER A 221 12.98 8.72 -0.65
C SER A 221 13.75 8.65 0.67
N LEU A 222 14.69 7.72 0.81
CA LEU A 222 15.57 7.63 1.99
C LEU A 222 16.51 8.84 2.09
N TYR A 223 17.09 9.27 0.98
CA TYR A 223 17.92 10.47 0.95
C TYR A 223 17.13 11.73 1.36
N LEU A 224 15.94 11.91 0.79
CA LEU A 224 15.04 13.03 1.13
C LEU A 224 14.62 12.98 2.61
N SER A 225 14.30 11.81 3.13
CA SER A 225 13.91 11.63 4.52
C SER A 225 15.02 12.05 5.49
N ASP A 226 16.27 11.64 5.25
CA ASP A 226 17.41 12.06 6.06
C ASP A 226 17.64 13.58 5.99
N LYS A 227 17.54 14.14 4.78
CA LYS A 227 17.68 15.59 4.56
C LYS A 227 16.59 16.39 5.28
N PHE A 228 15.32 15.94 5.20
CA PHE A 228 14.20 16.61 5.85
C PHE A 228 14.33 16.59 7.38
N LEU A 229 14.73 15.46 7.96
CA LEU A 229 14.99 15.38 9.40
C LEU A 229 16.14 16.29 9.86
N LYS A 230 17.18 16.46 9.05
CA LYS A 230 18.27 17.42 9.35
C LYS A 230 17.80 18.86 9.33
N PHE A 231 16.90 19.24 8.42
CA PHE A 231 16.32 20.59 8.37
C PHE A 231 15.38 20.88 9.54
N GLU A 232 14.57 19.93 9.93
CA GLU A 232 13.68 20.08 11.08
C GLU A 232 14.45 20.10 12.42
N ASN A 233 15.72 19.70 12.41
CA ASN A 233 16.61 19.71 13.57
C ASN A 233 17.39 21.03 13.75
N LYS A 234 17.30 21.97 12.81
CA LYS A 234 17.83 23.33 12.96
C LYS A 234 16.75 24.28 13.50
#